data_1157029753950eafd2d391af86ec3efc
#
_entry.id   1157029753950eafd2d391af86ec3efc
#
_cell.length_a   1.000
_cell.length_b   1.000
_cell.length_c   1.000
_cell.angle_alpha   90.00
_cell.angle_beta   90.00
_cell.angle_gamma   90.00
#
_symmetry.space_group_name_H-M   'P 1'
#
loop_
_entity.id
_entity.type
_entity.pdbx_description
1 polymer ?
#
loop_
_entity_poly.entity_id
_entity_poly.type
_entity_poly.pdbx_seq_one_letter_code
_entity_poly.pdbx_strand_id
1 'polypeptide(L)'
;MAVVDLLNRSSDNNAICEKSKLSPESLIYISPKPLSELISPISCDLSIGAECYRPNIGKKYTLDENGIKVKSGESVVVYTKEHIRTPFNVFGLVTGKGKYIYQGCMVASGKIDPGFDGHLKICFYNGGKRSVILRRNEPFCTVFFIDTAYTLSAPLYASMERTQPIDTAVGKWRAFCIWVKKNWMSLLALFLSVPAALHWFLGFLK
;
A
#
# COMPACT_ATOMS: atom_id res chain seq x y z
N MET A 1 9.40 28.45 -2.42
CA MET A 1 9.15 27.00 -2.34
C MET A 1 10.51 26.35 -2.19
N ALA A 2 10.80 25.70 -1.07
CA ALA A 2 12.09 25.09 -0.75
C ALA A 2 11.88 23.68 -0.19
N VAL A 3 12.88 22.81 -0.40
CA VAL A 3 12.88 21.48 0.24
C VAL A 3 13.13 21.67 1.72
N VAL A 4 12.33 21.01 2.55
CA VAL A 4 12.41 21.09 4.02
C VAL A 4 13.62 20.31 4.52
N ASP A 5 14.43 20.93 5.38
CA ASP A 5 15.50 20.23 6.10
C ASP A 5 14.91 19.35 7.21
N LEU A 6 14.82 18.06 6.95
CA LEU A 6 14.18 17.11 7.86
C LEU A 6 14.96 16.87 9.16
N LEU A 7 16.26 17.09 9.18
CA LEU A 7 17.05 16.95 10.41
C LEU A 7 16.69 18.01 11.45
N ASN A 8 16.36 19.21 10.99
CA ASN A 8 16.02 20.34 11.84
C ASN A 8 14.51 20.55 11.96
N ARG A 9 13.71 20.10 10.99
CA ARG A 9 12.27 20.34 10.93
C ARG A 9 11.41 19.09 11.05
N SER A 10 11.92 18.02 11.66
CA SER A 10 11.12 16.85 12.03
C SER A 10 11.31 16.46 13.49
N SER A 11 10.26 15.91 14.09
CA SER A 11 10.28 15.43 15.48
C SER A 11 9.33 14.25 15.66
N ASP A 12 9.63 13.36 16.57
CA ASP A 12 8.73 12.30 17.06
C ASP A 12 7.97 12.72 18.34
N ASN A 13 8.20 13.94 18.82
CA ASN A 13 7.48 14.51 19.95
C ASN A 13 6.24 15.27 19.48
N ASN A 14 5.08 14.66 19.73
CA ASN A 14 3.79 15.20 19.35
C ASN A 14 3.52 16.60 19.94
N ALA A 15 3.86 16.84 21.22
CA ALA A 15 3.59 18.10 21.89
C ALA A 15 4.41 19.26 21.29
N ILE A 16 5.65 18.99 20.87
CA ILE A 16 6.51 19.98 20.24
C ILE A 16 5.97 20.32 18.84
N CYS A 17 5.58 19.32 18.04
CA CYS A 17 5.02 19.52 16.72
C CYS A 17 3.70 20.32 16.78
N GLU A 18 2.82 20.03 17.74
CA GLU A 18 1.57 20.79 17.90
C GLU A 18 1.83 22.26 18.23
N LYS A 19 2.78 22.55 19.13
CA LYS A 19 3.14 23.94 19.47
C LYS A 19 3.69 24.73 18.28
N SER A 20 4.39 24.07 17.35
CA SER A 20 4.98 24.69 16.17
C SER A 20 4.01 24.84 14.98
N LYS A 21 2.82 24.30 15.05
CA LYS A 21 1.88 24.11 13.94
C LYS A 21 1.54 25.39 13.13
N LEU A 22 1.56 26.54 13.80
CA LEU A 22 1.29 27.85 13.18
C LEU A 22 2.57 28.65 12.88
N SER A 23 3.74 28.10 13.19
CA SER A 23 5.02 28.73 12.91
C SER A 23 5.39 28.58 11.42
N PRO A 24 6.08 29.55 10.80
CA PRO A 24 6.71 29.36 9.49
C PRO A 24 7.68 28.16 9.47
N GLU A 25 8.33 27.88 10.61
CA GLU A 25 9.25 26.75 10.82
C GLU A 25 8.55 25.58 11.50
N SER A 26 7.28 25.35 11.19
CA SER A 26 6.48 24.27 11.76
C SER A 26 7.13 22.90 11.51
N LEU A 27 7.10 22.06 12.55
CA LEU A 27 7.75 20.75 12.55
C LEU A 27 6.84 19.68 11.93
N ILE A 28 7.45 18.81 11.16
CA ILE A 28 6.81 17.58 10.66
C ILE A 28 6.93 16.51 11.75
N TYR A 29 5.80 15.92 12.14
CA TYR A 29 5.79 14.78 13.05
C TYR A 29 6.05 13.49 12.29
N ILE A 30 7.05 12.71 12.70
CA ILE A 30 7.37 11.38 12.15
C ILE A 30 7.68 10.46 13.32
N SER A 31 6.80 9.50 13.59
CA SER A 31 6.96 8.57 14.72
C SER A 31 6.67 7.13 14.31
N PRO A 32 7.49 6.15 14.71
CA PRO A 32 8.75 6.33 15.43
C PRO A 32 9.77 7.10 14.60
N LYS A 33 10.69 7.78 15.24
CA LYS A 33 11.77 8.51 14.55
C LYS A 33 12.57 7.50 13.70
N PRO A 34 12.77 7.76 12.41
CA PRO A 34 13.60 6.90 11.57
C PRO A 34 15.05 6.82 12.09
N LEU A 35 15.69 5.69 11.83
CA LEU A 35 17.12 5.54 12.14
C LEU A 35 17.94 6.59 11.38
N SER A 36 19.09 6.98 11.93
CA SER A 36 19.93 8.03 11.36
C SER A 36 20.37 7.76 9.92
N GLU A 37 20.49 6.49 9.54
CA GLU A 37 20.81 6.02 8.19
C GLU A 37 19.63 6.12 7.20
N LEU A 38 18.40 6.30 7.70
CA LEU A 38 17.18 6.38 6.91
C LEU A 38 16.68 7.82 6.74
N ILE A 39 17.30 8.78 7.41
CA ILE A 39 16.93 10.20 7.32
C ILE A 39 18.12 11.04 6.90
N SER A 40 17.88 11.94 5.97
CA SER A 40 18.84 12.94 5.49
C SER A 40 18.23 14.34 5.59
N PRO A 41 18.99 15.41 5.36
CA PRO A 41 18.41 16.75 5.35
C PRO A 41 17.24 16.90 4.37
N ILE A 42 17.27 16.20 3.23
CA ILE A 42 16.30 16.39 2.14
C ILE A 42 15.25 15.29 2.02
N SER A 43 15.43 14.14 2.66
CA SER A 43 14.53 13.00 2.49
C SER A 43 14.58 12.04 3.67
N CYS A 44 13.55 11.24 3.80
CA CYS A 44 13.45 10.19 4.79
C CYS A 44 12.91 8.92 4.15
N ASP A 45 13.54 7.79 4.45
CA ASP A 45 13.03 6.47 4.09
C ASP A 45 12.01 6.00 5.12
N LEU A 46 10.86 5.57 4.65
CA LEU A 46 9.80 4.99 5.47
C LEU A 46 9.80 3.47 5.33
N SER A 47 9.46 2.82 6.43
CA SER A 47 9.51 1.37 6.56
C SER A 47 8.13 0.73 6.41
N ILE A 48 8.11 -0.55 6.07
CA ILE A 48 6.91 -1.38 6.05
C ILE A 48 6.38 -1.57 7.48
N GLY A 49 5.14 -1.23 7.71
CA GLY A 49 4.45 -1.41 8.99
C GLY A 49 3.95 -2.83 9.21
N ALA A 50 3.06 -2.98 10.16
CA ALA A 50 2.50 -4.27 10.55
C ALA A 50 1.35 -4.73 9.66
N GLU A 51 0.73 -3.83 8.91
CA GLU A 51 -0.48 -4.12 8.15
C GLU A 51 -0.27 -4.02 6.64
N CYS A 52 -0.96 -4.86 5.92
CA CYS A 52 -1.08 -4.77 4.47
C CYS A 52 -2.47 -5.22 4.01
N TYR A 53 -2.83 -4.83 2.78
CA TYR A 53 -4.11 -5.14 2.17
C TYR A 53 -3.90 -5.68 0.75
N ARG A 54 -4.56 -6.78 0.39
CA ARG A 54 -4.56 -7.30 -0.99
C ARG A 54 -5.82 -6.85 -1.72
N PRO A 55 -5.73 -5.92 -2.67
CA PRO A 55 -6.90 -5.39 -3.40
C PRO A 55 -7.69 -6.49 -4.12
N ASN A 56 -6.99 -7.45 -4.72
CA ASN A 56 -7.61 -8.50 -5.55
C ASN A 56 -8.55 -9.43 -4.78
N ILE A 57 -8.40 -9.53 -3.47
CA ILE A 57 -9.20 -10.44 -2.61
C ILE A 57 -9.89 -9.70 -1.47
N GLY A 58 -9.75 -8.38 -1.39
CA GLY A 58 -10.42 -7.54 -0.40
C GLY A 58 -10.01 -7.85 1.06
N LYS A 59 -8.81 -8.41 1.30
CA LYS A 59 -8.41 -8.90 2.63
C LYS A 59 -7.24 -8.15 3.21
N LYS A 60 -7.36 -7.75 4.49
CA LYS A 60 -6.26 -7.24 5.32
C LYS A 60 -5.47 -8.39 5.92
N TYR A 61 -4.17 -8.19 6.09
CA TYR A 61 -3.22 -9.12 6.70
C TYR A 61 -2.34 -8.37 7.67
N THR A 62 -2.01 -9.02 8.77
CA THR A 62 -0.90 -8.59 9.63
C THR A 62 0.36 -9.28 9.15
N LEU A 63 1.43 -8.51 8.95
CA LEU A 63 2.73 -9.04 8.56
C LEU A 63 3.42 -9.65 9.77
N ASP A 64 3.75 -10.92 9.66
CA ASP A 64 4.65 -11.63 10.57
C ASP A 64 6.12 -11.42 10.19
N GLU A 65 7.02 -12.10 10.86
CA GLU A 65 8.48 -12.03 10.59
C GLU A 65 8.86 -12.57 9.20
N ASN A 66 8.06 -13.49 8.65
CA ASN A 66 8.28 -14.06 7.32
C ASN A 66 7.89 -13.07 6.21
N GLY A 67 7.07 -12.08 6.54
CA GLY A 67 6.58 -11.08 5.61
C GLY A 67 5.51 -11.60 4.64
N ILE A 68 5.22 -10.82 3.61
CA ILE A 68 4.23 -11.18 2.59
C ILE A 68 4.91 -11.44 1.25
N LYS A 69 4.66 -12.61 0.67
CA LYS A 69 5.10 -12.97 -0.68
C LYS A 69 4.16 -12.37 -1.71
N VAL A 70 4.69 -11.54 -2.60
CA VAL A 70 3.99 -10.94 -3.73
C VAL A 70 4.50 -11.61 -5.01
N LYS A 71 3.65 -12.35 -5.70
CA LYS A 71 4.00 -13.04 -6.94
C LYS A 71 4.07 -12.05 -8.10
N SER A 72 4.68 -12.48 -9.21
CA SER A 72 4.65 -11.71 -10.47
C SER A 72 3.20 -11.37 -10.87
N GLY A 73 2.94 -10.12 -11.23
CA GLY A 73 1.62 -9.61 -11.59
C GLY A 73 0.67 -9.32 -10.42
N GLU A 74 1.12 -9.51 -9.16
CA GLU A 74 0.31 -9.21 -7.98
C GLU A 74 0.60 -7.81 -7.43
N SER A 75 -0.40 -7.25 -6.75
CA SER A 75 -0.28 -6.00 -6.00
C SER A 75 -0.67 -6.20 -4.53
N VAL A 76 -0.08 -5.36 -3.69
CA VAL A 76 -0.40 -5.26 -2.27
C VAL A 76 -0.31 -3.80 -1.84
N VAL A 77 -1.24 -3.36 -1.00
CA VAL A 77 -1.14 -2.05 -0.34
C VAL A 77 -0.48 -2.26 1.02
N VAL A 78 0.61 -1.55 1.24
CA VAL A 78 1.40 -1.59 2.47
C VAL A 78 1.11 -0.33 3.27
N TYR A 79 0.98 -0.48 4.59
CA TYR A 79 0.92 0.66 5.50
C TYR A 79 2.33 0.95 6.01
N THR A 80 2.71 2.21 6.07
CA THR A 80 4.01 2.59 6.64
C THR A 80 4.04 2.33 8.15
N LYS A 81 5.23 2.01 8.66
CA LYS A 81 5.46 1.91 10.10
C LYS A 81 5.35 3.28 10.77
N GLU A 82 5.88 4.27 10.10
CA GLU A 82 5.92 5.63 10.58
C GLU A 82 4.55 6.29 10.43
N HIS A 83 4.08 6.88 11.51
CA HIS A 83 2.97 7.82 11.51
C HIS A 83 3.50 9.20 11.14
N ILE A 84 2.92 9.82 10.14
CA ILE A 84 3.32 11.14 9.66
C ILE A 84 2.18 12.12 9.93
N ARG A 85 2.56 13.30 10.41
CA ARG A 85 1.67 14.46 10.41
C ARG A 85 2.41 15.66 9.84
N THR A 86 1.82 16.27 8.83
CA THR A 86 2.36 17.45 8.18
C THR A 86 1.68 18.71 8.71
N PRO A 87 2.43 19.80 8.91
CA PRO A 87 1.83 21.10 9.18
C PRO A 87 1.10 21.63 7.93
N PHE A 88 0.35 22.74 8.11
CA PHE A 88 -0.52 23.27 7.06
C PHE A 88 0.22 24.06 5.95
N ASN A 89 1.51 24.26 6.10
CA ASN A 89 2.40 24.93 5.14
C ASN A 89 3.42 23.97 4.51
N VAL A 90 3.27 22.66 4.69
CA VAL A 90 4.20 21.66 4.17
C VAL A 90 3.46 20.63 3.32
N PHE A 91 3.96 20.43 2.11
CA PHE A 91 3.52 19.41 1.18
C PHE A 91 4.59 18.32 1.05
N GLY A 92 4.19 17.05 1.01
CA GLY A 92 5.13 15.96 0.83
C GLY A 92 4.90 15.17 -0.45
N LEU A 93 5.96 14.51 -0.92
CA LEU A 93 5.94 13.58 -2.04
C LEU A 93 6.59 12.26 -1.64
N VAL A 94 6.00 11.18 -2.11
CA VAL A 94 6.48 9.81 -1.91
C VAL A 94 7.04 9.27 -3.21
N THR A 95 8.19 8.60 -3.15
CA THR A 95 8.78 7.89 -4.27
C THR A 95 9.21 6.48 -3.86
N GLY A 96 9.26 5.56 -4.82
CA GLY A 96 9.74 4.20 -4.59
C GLY A 96 11.25 4.13 -4.45
N LYS A 97 11.73 3.13 -3.71
CA LYS A 97 13.17 2.85 -3.61
C LYS A 97 13.69 2.09 -4.83
N GLY A 98 14.89 2.46 -5.29
CA GLY A 98 15.60 1.82 -6.40
C GLY A 98 15.70 0.29 -6.24
N LYS A 99 15.88 -0.21 -5.01
CA LYS A 99 15.89 -1.64 -4.66
C LYS A 99 14.73 -2.42 -5.32
N TYR A 100 13.54 -1.85 -5.38
CA TYR A 100 12.36 -2.48 -5.98
C TYR A 100 12.23 -2.16 -7.46
N ILE A 101 12.50 -0.91 -7.83
CA ILE A 101 12.36 -0.41 -9.21
C ILE A 101 13.27 -1.21 -10.16
N TYR A 102 14.52 -1.45 -9.76
CA TYR A 102 15.50 -2.21 -10.55
C TYR A 102 15.15 -3.70 -10.72
N GLN A 103 14.24 -4.22 -9.91
CA GLN A 103 13.70 -5.58 -10.04
C GLN A 103 12.43 -5.64 -10.88
N GLY A 104 12.03 -4.54 -11.51
CA GLY A 104 10.80 -4.44 -12.29
C GLY A 104 9.54 -4.29 -11.43
N CYS A 105 9.71 -3.92 -10.16
CA CYS A 105 8.59 -3.63 -9.27
C CYS A 105 8.27 -2.14 -9.27
N MET A 106 7.01 -1.81 -8.99
CA MET A 106 6.56 -0.44 -8.85
C MET A 106 6.08 -0.21 -7.42
N VAL A 107 6.61 0.82 -6.79
CA VAL A 107 6.08 1.42 -5.56
C VAL A 107 5.35 2.69 -6.00
N ALA A 108 4.06 2.76 -5.73
CA ALA A 108 3.26 3.90 -6.17
C ALA A 108 3.79 5.21 -5.56
N SER A 109 3.99 6.20 -6.39
CA SER A 109 4.24 7.57 -5.94
C SER A 109 2.94 8.16 -5.43
N GLY A 110 3.04 9.10 -4.50
CA GLY A 110 1.90 9.78 -3.94
C GLY A 110 2.25 11.15 -3.38
N LYS A 111 1.23 11.94 -3.13
CA LYS A 111 1.35 13.21 -2.43
C LYS A 111 0.94 13.07 -0.97
N ILE A 112 1.49 13.90 -0.13
CA ILE A 112 1.10 14.07 1.27
C ILE A 112 0.62 15.52 1.39
N ASP A 113 -0.67 15.68 1.54
CA ASP A 113 -1.26 17.03 1.60
C ASP A 113 -0.92 17.72 2.92
N PRO A 114 -0.86 19.06 2.95
CA PRO A 114 -0.75 19.82 4.19
C PRO A 114 -1.88 19.47 5.16
N GLY A 115 -1.53 19.25 6.42
CA GLY A 115 -2.48 18.80 7.44
C GLY A 115 -2.81 17.31 7.43
N PHE A 116 -2.05 16.50 6.67
CA PHE A 116 -2.17 15.05 6.74
C PHE A 116 -1.81 14.53 8.14
N ASP A 117 -2.53 13.51 8.61
CA ASP A 117 -2.29 12.85 9.88
C ASP A 117 -2.60 11.35 9.76
N GLY A 118 -1.58 10.49 9.82
CA GLY A 118 -1.78 9.04 9.69
C GLY A 118 -0.58 8.26 9.16
N HIS A 119 -0.81 6.96 8.94
CA HIS A 119 0.12 6.08 8.22
C HIS A 119 -0.15 6.15 6.72
N LEU A 120 0.90 6.21 5.90
CA LEU A 120 0.73 6.19 4.46
C LEU A 120 0.33 4.81 3.98
N LYS A 121 -0.57 4.78 2.99
CA LYS A 121 -1.03 3.56 2.30
C LYS A 121 -0.45 3.58 0.90
N ILE A 122 0.53 2.72 0.65
CA ILE A 122 1.30 2.74 -0.59
C ILE A 122 1.14 1.42 -1.32
N CYS A 123 0.72 1.48 -2.58
CA CYS A 123 0.58 0.29 -3.41
C CYS A 123 1.95 -0.15 -3.92
N PHE A 124 2.23 -1.43 -3.75
CA PHE A 124 3.33 -2.14 -4.39
C PHE A 124 2.77 -3.07 -5.46
N TYR A 125 3.34 -3.02 -6.65
CA TYR A 125 3.05 -3.94 -7.75
C TYR A 125 4.32 -4.67 -8.17
N ASN A 126 4.27 -5.99 -8.23
CA ASN A 126 5.37 -6.79 -8.72
C ASN A 126 5.21 -7.07 -10.22
N GLY A 127 5.82 -6.22 -11.06
CA GLY A 127 5.91 -6.41 -12.51
C GLY A 127 7.07 -7.32 -12.93
N GLY A 128 7.97 -7.68 -12.00
CA GLY A 128 9.11 -8.56 -12.26
C GLY A 128 8.69 -10.02 -12.45
N LYS A 129 9.62 -10.85 -12.94
CA LYS A 129 9.37 -12.29 -13.20
C LYS A 129 9.42 -13.16 -11.93
N ARG A 130 10.08 -12.70 -10.86
CA ARG A 130 10.25 -13.44 -9.61
C ARG A 130 9.33 -12.91 -8.53
N SER A 131 8.95 -13.78 -7.58
CA SER A 131 8.23 -13.33 -6.39
C SER A 131 9.13 -12.47 -5.51
N VAL A 132 8.56 -11.44 -4.90
CA VAL A 132 9.22 -10.56 -3.93
C VAL A 132 8.61 -10.81 -2.55
N ILE A 133 9.42 -10.80 -1.50
CA ILE A 133 8.94 -10.88 -0.12
C ILE A 133 9.11 -9.49 0.47
N LEU A 134 8.03 -8.90 0.95
CA LEU A 134 8.04 -7.65 1.69
C LEU A 134 7.99 -7.96 3.18
N ARG A 135 8.98 -7.50 3.95
CA ARG A 135 9.09 -7.77 5.39
C ARG A 135 8.82 -6.52 6.19
N ARG A 136 8.26 -6.73 7.36
CA ARG A 136 8.06 -5.65 8.34
C ARG A 136 9.39 -4.98 8.69
N ASN A 137 9.38 -3.67 8.92
CA ASN A 137 10.51 -2.80 9.22
C ASN A 137 11.55 -2.64 8.09
N GLU A 138 11.36 -3.23 6.92
CA GLU A 138 12.23 -2.94 5.77
C GLU A 138 11.94 -1.56 5.18
N PRO A 139 12.97 -0.76 4.82
CA PRO A 139 12.80 0.49 4.09
C PRO A 139 12.09 0.24 2.75
N PHE A 140 11.00 0.98 2.50
CA PHE A 140 10.07 0.67 1.43
C PHE A 140 9.94 1.80 0.40
N CYS A 141 9.82 3.01 0.87
CA CYS A 141 9.67 4.21 0.05
C CYS A 141 10.45 5.36 0.67
N THR A 142 10.64 6.41 -0.09
CA THR A 142 11.31 7.63 0.36
C THR A 142 10.32 8.77 0.29
N VAL A 143 10.30 9.63 1.30
CA VAL A 143 9.50 10.86 1.32
C VAL A 143 10.42 12.07 1.37
N PHE A 144 10.01 13.15 0.75
CA PHE A 144 10.59 14.46 0.90
C PHE A 144 9.47 15.50 1.00
N PHE A 145 9.77 16.64 1.63
CA PHE A 145 8.79 17.66 1.93
C PHE A 145 9.22 19.01 1.36
N ILE A 146 8.24 19.83 1.04
CA ILE A 146 8.41 21.12 0.41
C ILE A 146 7.56 22.14 1.15
N ASP A 147 8.14 23.28 1.51
CA ASP A 147 7.38 24.41 2.04
C ASP A 147 6.48 25.00 0.96
N THR A 148 5.21 25.20 1.29
CA THR A 148 4.26 25.88 0.39
C THR A 148 4.36 27.40 0.53
N ALA A 149 3.98 28.12 -0.53
CA ALA A 149 3.99 29.57 -0.53
C ALA A 149 2.91 30.20 0.38
N TYR A 150 1.95 29.40 0.83
CA TYR A 150 0.86 29.82 1.71
C TYR A 150 0.53 28.70 2.69
N THR A 151 -0.06 29.08 3.83
CA THR A 151 -0.51 28.17 4.87
C THR A 151 -2.01 27.94 4.74
N LEU A 152 -2.45 26.68 4.75
CA LEU A 152 -3.87 26.36 4.77
C LEU A 152 -4.45 26.65 6.16
N SER A 153 -5.71 27.03 6.21
CA SER A 153 -6.44 27.26 7.47
C SER A 153 -7.02 25.97 8.07
N ALA A 154 -7.16 24.92 7.24
CA ALA A 154 -7.69 23.62 7.66
C ALA A 154 -7.12 22.51 6.76
N PRO A 155 -7.16 21.23 7.19
CA PRO A 155 -6.75 20.11 6.35
C PRO A 155 -7.66 20.02 5.12
N LEU A 156 -7.07 19.71 3.96
CA LEU A 156 -7.80 19.55 2.69
C LEU A 156 -8.83 18.42 2.74
N TYR A 157 -8.61 17.43 3.59
CA TYR A 157 -9.51 16.28 3.77
C TYR A 157 -9.75 16.06 5.25
N ALA A 158 -10.99 16.18 5.68
CA ALA A 158 -11.40 16.06 7.10
C ALA A 158 -11.30 14.62 7.66
N SER A 159 -11.21 13.61 6.81
CA SER A 159 -10.96 12.22 7.21
C SER A 159 -10.36 11.43 6.06
N MET A 160 -9.25 10.76 6.34
CA MET A 160 -8.50 9.96 5.36
C MET A 160 -8.99 8.52 5.21
N GLU A 161 -10.12 8.15 5.78
CA GLU A 161 -10.70 6.81 5.59
C GLU A 161 -11.51 6.67 4.28
N ARG A 162 -11.21 7.47 3.26
CA ARG A 162 -11.76 7.24 1.92
C ARG A 162 -10.97 6.17 1.17
N THR A 163 -10.87 4.98 1.71
CA THR A 163 -10.74 3.79 0.90
C THR A 163 -12.13 3.23 0.61
N GLN A 164 -12.92 3.97 -0.15
CA GLN A 164 -13.98 3.26 -0.86
C GLN A 164 -13.26 2.31 -1.82
N PRO A 165 -13.52 1.00 -1.75
CA PRO A 165 -13.03 0.09 -2.76
C PRO A 165 -13.51 0.64 -4.10
N ILE A 166 -12.59 0.83 -5.04
CA ILE A 166 -12.97 1.01 -6.44
C ILE A 166 -13.83 -0.19 -6.75
N ASP A 167 -15.09 0.06 -7.11
CA ASP A 167 -16.03 -0.96 -7.49
C ASP A 167 -15.48 -1.66 -8.74
N THR A 168 -14.60 -2.63 -8.51
CA THR A 168 -14.14 -3.52 -9.55
C THR A 168 -15.30 -4.48 -9.81
N ALA A 169 -16.24 -4.05 -10.64
CA ALA A 169 -17.18 -4.95 -11.25
C ALA A 169 -16.38 -5.99 -12.02
N VAL A 170 -15.99 -7.04 -11.33
CA VAL A 170 -15.56 -8.27 -11.98
C VAL A 170 -16.79 -8.72 -12.73
N GLY A 171 -16.85 -8.43 -14.03
CA GLY A 171 -17.99 -8.78 -14.85
C GLY A 171 -18.34 -10.24 -14.58
N LYS A 172 -19.63 -10.56 -14.43
CA LYS A 172 -20.15 -11.92 -14.12
C LYS A 172 -19.45 -13.00 -14.94
N TRP A 173 -19.05 -12.67 -16.16
CA TRP A 173 -18.29 -13.52 -17.07
C TRP A 173 -16.87 -13.82 -16.57
N ARG A 174 -16.16 -12.84 -16.05
CA ARG A 174 -14.80 -13.02 -15.53
C ARG A 174 -14.80 -13.82 -14.21
N ALA A 175 -15.80 -13.61 -13.36
CA ALA A 175 -16.04 -14.42 -12.16
C ALA A 175 -16.34 -15.87 -12.55
N PHE A 176 -17.17 -16.10 -13.58
CA PHE A 176 -17.46 -17.41 -14.12
C PHE A 176 -16.20 -18.09 -14.68
N CYS A 177 -15.38 -17.39 -15.47
CA CYS A 177 -14.12 -17.95 -15.99
C CYS A 177 -13.14 -18.34 -14.86
N ILE A 178 -13.04 -17.52 -13.81
CA ILE A 178 -12.22 -17.84 -12.62
C ILE A 178 -12.77 -19.06 -11.89
N TRP A 179 -14.08 -19.15 -11.75
CA TRP A 179 -14.75 -20.30 -11.13
C TRP A 179 -14.52 -21.58 -11.92
N VAL A 180 -14.70 -21.55 -13.25
CA VAL A 180 -14.43 -22.68 -14.16
C VAL A 180 -12.97 -23.12 -14.04
N LYS A 181 -12.02 -22.15 -14.08
CA LYS A 181 -10.59 -22.46 -13.97
C LYS A 181 -10.21 -23.07 -12.62
N LYS A 182 -10.93 -22.72 -11.55
CA LYS A 182 -10.72 -23.29 -10.20
C LYS A 182 -11.34 -24.68 -10.05
N ASN A 183 -12.43 -24.96 -10.75
CA ASN A 183 -13.22 -26.19 -10.59
C ASN A 183 -13.17 -27.09 -11.84
N TRP A 184 -12.22 -26.86 -12.74
CA TRP A 184 -12.18 -27.54 -14.02
C TRP A 184 -12.06 -29.08 -13.90
N MET A 185 -11.30 -29.58 -12.90
CA MET A 185 -11.18 -31.02 -12.63
C MET A 185 -12.51 -31.63 -12.21
N SER A 186 -13.29 -30.93 -11.37
CA SER A 186 -14.62 -31.37 -10.96
C SER A 186 -15.62 -31.33 -12.11
N LEU A 187 -15.52 -30.35 -12.98
CA LEU A 187 -16.33 -30.24 -14.19
C LEU A 187 -16.00 -31.36 -15.19
N LEU A 188 -14.72 -31.70 -15.35
CA LEU A 188 -14.28 -32.81 -16.19
C LEU A 188 -14.80 -34.15 -15.67
N ALA A 189 -14.71 -34.39 -14.36
CA ALA A 189 -15.25 -35.58 -13.69
C ALA A 189 -16.77 -35.70 -13.88
N LEU A 190 -17.49 -34.59 -13.76
CA LEU A 190 -18.94 -34.55 -14.00
C LEU A 190 -19.27 -34.88 -15.46
N PHE A 191 -18.51 -34.31 -16.42
CA PHE A 191 -18.71 -34.55 -17.86
C PHE A 191 -18.46 -35.98 -18.27
N LEU A 192 -17.51 -36.68 -17.61
CA LEU A 192 -17.21 -38.09 -17.85
C LEU A 192 -18.20 -39.04 -17.16
N SER A 193 -18.77 -38.65 -16.02
CA SER A 193 -19.70 -39.50 -15.26
C SER A 193 -21.13 -39.51 -15.81
N VAL A 194 -21.59 -38.38 -16.40
CA VAL A 194 -22.96 -38.27 -16.93
C VAL A 194 -23.25 -39.27 -18.08
N PRO A 195 -22.39 -39.42 -19.11
CA PRO A 195 -22.61 -40.40 -20.18
C PRO A 195 -22.60 -41.83 -19.66
N ALA A 196 -21.72 -42.15 -18.69
CA ALA A 196 -21.66 -43.46 -18.10
C ALA A 196 -22.94 -43.82 -17.32
N ALA A 197 -23.47 -42.85 -16.55
CA ALA A 197 -24.74 -43.02 -15.83
C ALA A 197 -25.95 -43.16 -16.77
N LEU A 198 -25.97 -42.38 -17.86
CA LEU A 198 -27.01 -42.48 -18.89
C LEU A 198 -26.96 -43.82 -19.63
N HIS A 199 -25.79 -44.30 -19.98
CA HIS A 199 -25.60 -45.60 -20.64
C HIS A 199 -26.07 -46.75 -19.71
N TRP A 200 -25.75 -46.66 -18.43
CA TRP A 200 -26.20 -47.65 -17.41
C TRP A 200 -27.72 -47.63 -17.25
N PHE A 201 -28.32 -46.42 -17.18
CA PHE A 201 -29.78 -46.26 -17.04
C PHE A 201 -30.56 -46.75 -18.26
N LEU A 202 -30.08 -46.52 -19.47
CA LEU A 202 -30.67 -46.99 -20.73
C LEU A 202 -30.51 -48.51 -20.93
N GLY A 203 -29.45 -49.12 -20.35
CA GLY A 203 -29.27 -50.56 -20.30
C GLY A 203 -30.22 -51.29 -19.36
N PHE A 204 -30.76 -50.57 -18.35
CA PHE A 204 -31.73 -51.15 -17.37
C PHE A 204 -33.19 -51.10 -17.88
N LEU A 205 -33.44 -50.29 -18.93
CA LEU A 205 -34.77 -50.13 -19.56
C LEU A 205 -34.99 -51.05 -20.77
N LYS A 206 -34.03 -51.88 -21.07
CA LYS A 206 -34.13 -52.99 -22.03
C LYS A 206 -34.22 -54.35 -21.35
#